data_13a7db147a2ca54a8cd381daa251fe94
#
_entry.id   13a7db147a2ca54a8cd381daa251fe94
#
_cell.length_a   1.000
_cell.length_b   1.000
_cell.length_c   1.000
_cell.angle_alpha   90.00
_cell.angle_beta   90.00
_cell.angle_gamma   90.00
#
_symmetry.space_group_name_H-M   'P 1'
#
loop_
_entity.id
_entity.type
_entity.pdbx_description
1 polymer ?
#
loop_
_entity_poly.entity_id
_entity_poly.type
_entity_poly.pdbx_seq_one_letter_code
_entity_poly.pdbx_strand_id
1 'polypeptide(L)'
;YNLPELMQMFREVADIQTADMLNLPVPEAEYRVVSVKPSEMQREMVVELGERAERVREGLVNATEDNMLLITNDGRKLALDQRMMNDLLPDYPKSKVNACVEEVYNFWEQGQEKRLTQLVFCDLSTPKTDGSFSVYNDVRDKLIAKGVPPEEIAFIHDANTEVRKKELFSKVRRGAVRILMGSTFKMGAGTNVQDLIIASHD
;
A
#
# COMPACT_ATOMS: atom_id res chain seq x y z
N TYR A 1 5.55 6.62 -30.63
CA TYR A 1 4.91 6.71 -31.94
C TYR A 1 4.14 8.02 -31.98
N ASN A 2 4.12 8.75 -32.99
CA ASN A 2 3.53 10.01 -33.41
C ASN A 2 2.53 10.71 -32.44
N LEU A 3 2.92 10.89 -31.17
CA LEU A 3 2.10 11.51 -30.13
C LEU A 3 1.65 12.95 -30.49
N PRO A 4 2.51 13.80 -31.14
CA PRO A 4 2.09 15.16 -31.51
C PRO A 4 0.91 15.19 -32.47
N GLU A 5 0.89 14.35 -33.52
CA GLU A 5 -0.23 14.28 -34.45
C GLU A 5 -1.50 13.74 -33.78
N LEU A 6 -1.37 12.69 -32.97
CA LEU A 6 -2.51 12.17 -32.21
C LEU A 6 -3.11 13.25 -31.29
N MET A 7 -2.30 14.00 -30.59
CA MET A 7 -2.73 15.10 -29.73
C MET A 7 -3.39 16.23 -30.53
N GLN A 8 -2.88 16.54 -31.75
CA GLN A 8 -3.50 17.53 -32.61
C GLN A 8 -4.89 17.10 -33.09
N MET A 9 -5.03 15.85 -33.55
CA MET A 9 -6.34 15.29 -33.94
C MET A 9 -7.32 15.25 -32.76
N PHE A 10 -6.84 14.93 -31.58
CA PHE A 10 -7.68 14.87 -30.37
C PHE A 10 -8.18 16.26 -29.96
N ARG A 11 -7.35 17.31 -30.11
CA ARG A 11 -7.73 18.71 -29.84
C ARG A 11 -8.82 19.26 -30.76
N GLU A 12 -9.04 18.67 -31.92
CA GLU A 12 -10.11 19.08 -32.85
C GLU A 12 -11.52 18.67 -32.33
N VAL A 13 -11.59 17.64 -31.48
CA VAL A 13 -12.86 17.05 -31.02
C VAL A 13 -13.02 17.03 -29.50
N ALA A 14 -11.98 17.41 -28.75
CA ALA A 14 -11.96 17.37 -27.28
C ALA A 14 -11.33 18.62 -26.69
N ASP A 15 -11.92 19.13 -25.61
CA ASP A 15 -11.28 20.13 -24.75
C ASP A 15 -10.28 19.45 -23.82
N ILE A 16 -9.01 19.84 -23.92
CA ILE A 16 -7.93 19.26 -23.12
C ILE A 16 -7.53 20.29 -22.07
N GLN A 17 -7.80 19.96 -20.81
CA GLN A 17 -7.39 20.74 -19.66
C GLN A 17 -6.29 19.97 -18.90
N THR A 18 -5.13 20.57 -18.77
CA THR A 18 -4.05 20.04 -17.91
C THR A 18 -4.25 20.48 -16.46
N ALA A 19 -3.62 19.79 -15.51
CA ALA A 19 -3.68 20.16 -14.09
C ALA A 19 -3.26 21.63 -13.86
N ASP A 20 -2.27 22.12 -14.60
CA ASP A 20 -1.77 23.50 -14.53
C ASP A 20 -2.81 24.55 -15.01
N MET A 21 -3.68 24.16 -15.97
CA MET A 21 -4.75 25.02 -16.48
C MET A 21 -5.95 25.12 -15.55
N LEU A 22 -6.18 24.07 -14.75
CA LEU A 22 -7.38 23.95 -13.93
C LEU A 22 -7.31 24.70 -12.59
N ASN A 23 -6.13 25.17 -12.17
CA ASN A 23 -5.93 25.85 -10.87
C ASN A 23 -6.65 25.12 -9.71
N LEU A 24 -6.58 23.80 -9.69
CA LEU A 24 -7.24 23.01 -8.67
C LEU A 24 -6.62 23.30 -7.29
N PRO A 25 -7.42 23.42 -6.24
CA PRO A 25 -6.91 23.54 -4.89
C PRO A 25 -6.25 22.21 -4.49
N VAL A 26 -4.96 22.05 -4.80
CA VAL A 26 -4.17 20.88 -4.40
C VAL A 26 -3.51 21.19 -3.06
N PRO A 27 -3.59 20.30 -2.08
CA PRO A 27 -2.85 20.48 -0.82
C PRO A 27 -1.35 20.45 -1.06
N GLU A 28 -0.61 21.24 -0.29
CA GLU A 28 0.84 21.10 -0.24
C GLU A 28 1.19 19.75 0.38
N ALA A 29 2.07 19.00 -0.28
CA ALA A 29 2.50 17.68 0.18
C ALA A 29 4.00 17.67 0.45
N GLU A 30 4.37 17.20 1.63
CA GLU A 30 5.75 16.87 1.98
C GLU A 30 5.99 15.37 1.69
N TYR A 31 6.98 15.08 0.86
CA TYR A 31 7.36 13.71 0.54
C TYR A 31 8.49 13.24 1.44
N ARG A 32 8.26 12.17 2.20
CA ARG A 32 9.23 11.57 3.10
C ARG A 32 9.48 10.11 2.75
N VAL A 33 10.74 9.77 2.50
CA VAL A 33 11.15 8.38 2.25
C VAL A 33 11.71 7.78 3.55
N VAL A 34 11.05 6.73 4.04
CA VAL A 34 11.51 5.95 5.18
C VAL A 34 12.24 4.70 4.68
N SER A 35 13.56 4.67 4.81
CA SER A 35 14.40 3.56 4.38
C SER A 35 14.75 2.65 5.55
N VAL A 36 14.60 1.34 5.35
CA VAL A 36 14.96 0.31 6.34
C VAL A 36 16.01 -0.65 5.80
N LYS A 37 16.82 -1.22 6.69
CA LYS A 37 17.81 -2.23 6.30
C LYS A 37 17.16 -3.62 6.30
N PRO A 38 17.47 -4.48 5.32
CA PRO A 38 16.97 -5.84 5.30
C PRO A 38 17.53 -6.66 6.47
N SER A 39 16.78 -7.66 6.92
CA SER A 39 17.27 -8.68 7.84
C SER A 39 18.35 -9.55 7.18
N GLU A 40 19.06 -10.33 7.98
CA GLU A 40 20.03 -11.32 7.47
C GLU A 40 19.32 -12.38 6.59
N MET A 41 18.18 -12.88 7.06
CA MET A 41 17.32 -13.81 6.30
C MET A 41 16.86 -13.23 4.96
N GLN A 42 16.45 -11.97 4.93
CA GLN A 42 16.09 -11.33 3.65
C GLN A 42 17.27 -11.26 2.68
N ARG A 43 18.49 -11.02 3.17
CA ARG A 43 19.68 -11.00 2.32
C ARG A 43 19.99 -12.37 1.73
N GLU A 44 19.89 -13.43 2.52
CA GLU A 44 20.07 -14.81 2.06
C GLU A 44 19.02 -15.16 0.99
N MET A 45 17.75 -14.87 1.24
CA MET A 45 16.68 -15.12 0.27
C MET A 45 16.84 -14.31 -1.03
N VAL A 46 17.43 -13.10 -0.97
CA VAL A 46 17.75 -12.32 -2.20
C VAL A 46 18.82 -13.04 -3.02
N VAL A 47 19.81 -13.67 -2.39
CA VAL A 47 20.81 -14.47 -3.09
C VAL A 47 20.15 -15.67 -3.78
N GLU A 48 19.27 -16.41 -3.09
CA GLU A 48 18.49 -17.52 -3.66
C GLU A 48 17.64 -17.08 -4.86
N LEU A 49 16.98 -15.91 -4.77
CA LEU A 49 16.23 -15.34 -5.90
C LEU A 49 17.13 -15.02 -7.08
N GLY A 50 18.37 -14.56 -6.83
CA GLY A 50 19.38 -14.33 -7.86
C GLY A 50 19.78 -15.62 -8.57
N GLU A 51 20.07 -16.69 -7.82
CA GLU A 51 20.39 -18.00 -8.35
C GLU A 51 19.24 -18.60 -9.19
N ARG A 52 18.00 -18.45 -8.72
CA ARG A 52 16.81 -18.84 -9.50
C ARG A 52 16.71 -18.07 -10.82
N ALA A 53 16.96 -16.75 -10.79
CA ALA A 53 16.92 -15.93 -11.99
C ALA A 53 17.99 -16.33 -13.02
N GLU A 54 19.18 -16.70 -12.56
CA GLU A 54 20.24 -17.23 -13.45
C GLU A 54 19.83 -18.54 -14.09
N ARG A 55 19.31 -19.49 -13.32
CA ARG A 55 18.84 -20.80 -13.85
C ARG A 55 17.74 -20.64 -14.90
N VAL A 56 16.80 -19.70 -14.69
CA VAL A 56 15.74 -19.36 -15.68
C VAL A 56 16.37 -18.78 -16.95
N ARG A 57 17.33 -17.86 -16.83
CA ARG A 57 18.00 -17.23 -17.96
C ARG A 57 18.81 -18.22 -18.80
N GLU A 58 19.42 -19.20 -18.15
CA GLU A 58 20.20 -20.28 -18.78
C GLU A 58 19.31 -21.40 -19.37
N GLY A 59 17.99 -21.34 -19.16
CA GLY A 59 17.05 -22.34 -19.64
C GLY A 59 17.13 -23.69 -18.90
N LEU A 60 17.66 -23.70 -17.67
CA LEU A 60 17.84 -24.90 -16.85
C LEU A 60 16.57 -25.33 -16.10
N VAL A 61 15.52 -24.53 -16.16
CA VAL A 61 14.22 -24.80 -15.49
C VAL A 61 13.09 -24.62 -16.48
N ASN A 62 12.03 -25.42 -16.32
CA ASN A 62 10.84 -25.27 -17.14
C ASN A 62 10.08 -23.99 -16.70
N ALA A 63 9.59 -23.22 -17.67
CA ALA A 63 8.84 -21.98 -17.41
C ALA A 63 7.55 -22.18 -16.58
N THR A 64 7.03 -23.40 -16.52
CA THR A 64 5.90 -23.78 -15.66
C THR A 64 6.31 -24.04 -14.21
N GLU A 65 7.59 -24.35 -13.97
CA GLU A 65 8.13 -24.61 -12.62
C GLU A 65 8.65 -23.32 -11.99
N ASP A 66 9.43 -22.53 -12.76
CA ASP A 66 9.93 -21.23 -12.33
C ASP A 66 10.12 -20.29 -13.54
N ASN A 67 9.93 -18.99 -13.31
CA ASN A 67 10.09 -17.97 -14.35
C ASN A 67 10.31 -16.59 -13.73
N MET A 68 10.74 -15.63 -14.55
CA MET A 68 11.04 -14.27 -14.08
C MET A 68 9.86 -13.55 -13.44
N LEU A 69 8.62 -13.88 -13.84
CA LEU A 69 7.41 -13.28 -13.23
C LEU A 69 7.22 -13.75 -11.78
N LEU A 70 7.38 -15.06 -11.53
CA LEU A 70 7.33 -15.66 -10.20
C LEU A 70 8.43 -15.08 -9.31
N ILE A 71 9.68 -15.06 -9.80
CA ILE A 71 10.84 -14.54 -9.07
C ILE A 71 10.65 -13.06 -8.72
N THR A 72 10.16 -12.25 -9.66
CA THR A 72 9.88 -10.83 -9.42
C THR A 72 8.78 -10.64 -8.36
N ASN A 73 7.73 -11.46 -8.43
CA ASN A 73 6.65 -11.42 -7.45
C ASN A 73 7.15 -11.83 -6.05
N ASP A 74 7.97 -12.87 -5.96
CA ASP A 74 8.58 -13.29 -4.71
C ASP A 74 9.54 -12.22 -4.17
N GLY A 75 10.31 -11.57 -5.02
CA GLY A 75 11.16 -10.43 -4.65
C GLY A 75 10.36 -9.26 -4.08
N ARG A 76 9.20 -8.95 -4.65
CA ARG A 76 8.29 -7.91 -4.13
C ARG A 76 7.72 -8.29 -2.75
N LYS A 77 7.32 -9.54 -2.56
CA LYS A 77 6.85 -10.05 -1.27
C LYS A 77 7.96 -9.99 -0.22
N LEU A 78 9.15 -10.48 -0.54
CA LEU A 78 10.30 -10.47 0.33
C LEU A 78 10.72 -9.05 0.74
N ALA A 79 10.66 -8.10 -0.20
CA ALA A 79 10.98 -6.70 0.05
C ALA A 79 9.97 -6.02 0.98
N LEU A 80 8.73 -6.50 1.04
CA LEU A 80 7.71 -5.99 1.95
C LEU A 80 7.88 -6.60 3.35
N ASP A 81 7.82 -7.94 3.44
CA ASP A 81 8.01 -8.66 4.69
C ASP A 81 8.43 -10.12 4.43
N GLN A 82 9.47 -10.60 5.14
CA GLN A 82 9.99 -11.96 4.98
C GLN A 82 8.92 -13.04 5.27
N ARG A 83 7.95 -12.75 6.14
CA ARG A 83 6.84 -13.66 6.48
C ARG A 83 5.87 -13.89 5.30
N MET A 84 5.93 -13.06 4.27
CA MET A 84 5.19 -13.31 3.02
C MET A 84 5.78 -14.44 2.17
N MET A 85 7.04 -14.78 2.41
CA MET A 85 7.70 -15.93 1.79
C MET A 85 7.50 -17.21 2.60
N ASN A 86 7.54 -17.08 3.92
CA ASN A 86 7.30 -18.17 4.86
C ASN A 86 6.76 -17.57 6.17
N ASP A 87 5.52 -17.85 6.50
CA ASP A 87 4.81 -17.32 7.67
C ASP A 87 5.34 -17.85 9.03
N LEU A 88 6.19 -18.88 9.00
CA LEU A 88 6.92 -19.37 10.17
C LEU A 88 8.15 -18.51 10.53
N LEU A 89 8.56 -17.59 9.65
CA LEU A 89 9.68 -16.71 9.94
C LEU A 89 9.31 -15.69 11.03
N PRO A 90 10.28 -15.29 11.86
CA PRO A 90 10.02 -14.30 12.90
C PRO A 90 9.69 -12.93 12.32
N ASP A 91 8.90 -12.15 13.07
CA ASP A 91 8.75 -10.73 12.79
C ASP A 91 10.10 -10.01 12.96
N TYR A 92 10.53 -9.30 11.92
CA TYR A 92 11.76 -8.52 11.99
C TYR A 92 11.44 -7.11 12.50
N PRO A 93 11.92 -6.70 13.71
CA PRO A 93 11.52 -5.44 14.33
C PRO A 93 11.82 -4.19 13.50
N LYS A 94 12.79 -4.26 12.60
CA LYS A 94 13.17 -3.16 11.69
C LYS A 94 12.67 -3.37 10.26
N SER A 95 11.59 -4.15 10.08
CA SER A 95 10.95 -4.35 8.77
C SER A 95 10.25 -3.09 8.27
N LYS A 96 9.96 -3.03 6.97
CA LYS A 96 9.13 -1.96 6.39
C LYS A 96 7.77 -1.88 7.07
N VAL A 97 7.16 -3.03 7.34
CA VAL A 97 5.84 -3.10 7.99
C VAL A 97 5.89 -2.47 9.38
N ASN A 98 6.92 -2.80 10.17
CA ASN A 98 7.09 -2.20 11.50
C ASN A 98 7.38 -0.70 11.44
N ALA A 99 8.22 -0.25 10.49
CA ALA A 99 8.45 1.18 10.27
C ALA A 99 7.16 1.91 9.87
N CYS A 100 6.34 1.32 9.00
CA CYS A 100 5.04 1.87 8.65
C CYS A 100 4.11 1.96 9.86
N VAL A 101 4.04 0.93 10.69
CA VAL A 101 3.23 0.95 11.94
C VAL A 101 3.65 2.10 12.85
N GLU A 102 4.97 2.34 13.03
CA GLU A 102 5.46 3.45 13.84
C GLU A 102 5.05 4.81 13.26
N GLU A 103 5.21 5.03 11.96
CA GLU A 103 4.82 6.29 11.33
C GLU A 103 3.29 6.51 11.42
N VAL A 104 2.48 5.47 11.12
CA VAL A 104 1.02 5.55 11.22
C VAL A 104 0.59 5.86 12.66
N TYR A 105 1.22 5.23 13.65
CA TYR A 105 0.93 5.50 15.05
C TYR A 105 1.29 6.94 15.46
N ASN A 106 2.46 7.43 15.04
CA ASN A 106 2.91 8.79 15.34
C ASN A 106 1.94 9.83 14.75
N PHE A 107 1.50 9.68 13.50
CA PHE A 107 0.53 10.58 12.91
C PHE A 107 -0.87 10.44 13.54
N TRP A 108 -1.25 9.24 13.95
CA TRP A 108 -2.50 9.02 14.68
C TRP A 108 -2.49 9.77 16.01
N GLU A 109 -1.40 9.71 16.76
CA GLU A 109 -1.24 10.41 18.03
C GLU A 109 -1.24 11.94 17.84
N GLN A 110 -0.46 12.46 16.89
CA GLN A 110 -0.43 13.89 16.57
C GLN A 110 -1.79 14.45 16.13
N GLY A 111 -2.56 13.65 15.41
CA GLY A 111 -3.87 14.05 14.89
C GLY A 111 -5.04 13.86 15.85
N GLN A 112 -4.83 13.55 17.14
CA GLN A 112 -5.90 13.17 18.06
C GLN A 112 -6.95 14.25 18.28
N GLU A 113 -6.56 15.47 18.58
CA GLU A 113 -7.49 16.56 18.90
C GLU A 113 -8.47 16.86 17.75
N LYS A 114 -7.95 16.84 16.52
CA LYS A 114 -8.73 17.15 15.31
C LYS A 114 -9.28 15.90 14.62
N ARG A 115 -9.05 14.73 15.20
CA ARG A 115 -9.42 13.42 14.62
C ARG A 115 -8.95 13.26 13.18
N LEU A 116 -7.70 13.68 12.91
CA LEU A 116 -7.11 13.61 11.58
C LEU A 116 -6.97 12.17 11.12
N THR A 117 -7.06 11.98 9.81
CA THR A 117 -7.15 10.67 9.17
C THR A 117 -5.92 10.37 8.33
N GLN A 118 -5.69 9.10 8.07
CA GLN A 118 -4.57 8.61 7.28
C GLN A 118 -5.03 7.55 6.29
N LEU A 119 -4.36 7.50 5.13
CA LEU A 119 -4.49 6.42 4.16
C LEU A 119 -3.23 5.55 4.20
N VAL A 120 -3.40 4.23 4.19
CA VAL A 120 -2.30 3.27 4.10
C VAL A 120 -2.53 2.40 2.87
N PHE A 121 -1.64 2.51 1.90
CA PHE A 121 -1.70 1.75 0.66
C PHE A 121 -0.84 0.50 0.77
N CYS A 122 -1.40 -0.64 0.42
CA CYS A 122 -0.67 -1.89 0.31
C CYS A 122 -1.31 -2.77 -0.77
N ASP A 123 -0.60 -2.98 -1.86
CA ASP A 123 -1.08 -3.77 -3.00
C ASP A 123 -0.82 -5.27 -2.85
N LEU A 124 0.05 -5.63 -1.92
CA LEU A 124 0.35 -7.02 -1.60
C LEU A 124 -0.33 -7.43 -0.29
N SER A 125 -0.63 -8.74 -0.15
CA SER A 125 -1.12 -9.30 1.13
C SER A 125 -2.45 -8.71 1.62
N THR A 126 -3.51 -8.89 0.83
CA THR A 126 -4.87 -8.50 1.24
C THR A 126 -5.30 -9.18 2.55
N PRO A 127 -6.32 -8.65 3.25
CA PRO A 127 -6.80 -9.23 4.50
C PRO A 127 -7.15 -10.71 4.36
N LYS A 128 -6.78 -11.52 5.34
CA LYS A 128 -7.04 -12.96 5.37
C LYS A 128 -7.83 -13.34 6.61
N THR A 129 -8.68 -14.35 6.47
CA THR A 129 -9.53 -14.86 7.55
C THR A 129 -9.16 -16.30 7.98
N ASP A 130 -8.22 -16.92 7.28
CA ASP A 130 -7.78 -18.31 7.48
C ASP A 130 -6.66 -18.45 8.53
N GLY A 131 -6.26 -17.35 9.17
CA GLY A 131 -5.18 -17.31 10.16
C GLY A 131 -3.78 -17.26 9.56
N SER A 132 -3.61 -17.34 8.24
CA SER A 132 -2.30 -17.16 7.59
C SER A 132 -1.85 -15.70 7.65
N PHE A 133 -0.54 -15.47 7.56
CA PHE A 133 0.04 -14.14 7.64
C PHE A 133 -0.55 -13.19 6.59
N SER A 134 -0.93 -12.00 7.03
CA SER A 134 -1.37 -10.90 6.20
C SER A 134 -0.82 -9.59 6.75
N VAL A 135 -0.21 -8.78 5.89
CA VAL A 135 0.31 -7.45 6.26
C VAL A 135 -0.81 -6.57 6.82
N TYR A 136 -2.01 -6.62 6.23
CA TYR A 136 -3.16 -5.85 6.72
C TYR A 136 -3.52 -6.20 8.16
N ASN A 137 -3.62 -7.49 8.47
CA ASN A 137 -3.95 -7.94 9.81
C ASN A 137 -2.82 -7.61 10.80
N ASP A 138 -1.56 -7.82 10.40
CA ASP A 138 -0.38 -7.54 11.23
C ASP A 138 -0.28 -6.03 11.58
N VAL A 139 -0.46 -5.14 10.61
CA VAL A 139 -0.48 -3.68 10.85
C VAL A 139 -1.61 -3.30 11.79
N ARG A 140 -2.84 -3.78 11.54
CA ARG A 140 -3.99 -3.53 12.42
C ARG A 140 -3.72 -3.98 13.84
N ASP A 141 -3.28 -5.22 14.00
CA ASP A 141 -3.10 -5.83 15.33
C ASP A 141 -1.98 -5.14 16.11
N LYS A 142 -0.91 -4.70 15.45
CA LYS A 142 0.16 -3.90 16.05
C LYS A 142 -0.32 -2.49 16.44
N LEU A 143 -1.12 -1.84 15.62
CA LEU A 143 -1.71 -0.55 15.96
C LEU A 143 -2.65 -0.65 17.15
N ILE A 144 -3.48 -1.69 17.22
CA ILE A 144 -4.35 -1.97 18.37
C ILE A 144 -3.50 -2.22 19.63
N ALA A 145 -2.43 -3.00 19.52
CA ALA A 145 -1.50 -3.24 20.63
C ALA A 145 -0.81 -1.96 21.14
N LYS A 146 -0.65 -0.94 20.28
CA LYS A 146 -0.17 0.39 20.65
C LYS A 146 -1.26 1.29 21.27
N GLY A 147 -2.52 0.87 21.28
CA GLY A 147 -3.62 1.61 21.89
C GLY A 147 -4.55 2.32 20.89
N VAL A 148 -4.41 2.09 19.59
CA VAL A 148 -5.38 2.58 18.60
C VAL A 148 -6.69 1.80 18.74
N PRO A 149 -7.85 2.47 18.92
CA PRO A 149 -9.14 1.79 19.00
C PRO A 149 -9.44 1.01 17.71
N PRO A 150 -9.89 -0.26 17.79
CA PRO A 150 -10.18 -1.07 16.61
C PRO A 150 -11.17 -0.43 15.64
N GLU A 151 -12.15 0.32 16.14
CA GLU A 151 -13.17 1.02 15.35
C GLU A 151 -12.61 2.20 14.54
N GLU A 152 -11.42 2.69 14.87
CA GLU A 152 -10.74 3.75 14.13
C GLU A 152 -9.91 3.22 12.95
N ILE A 153 -9.77 1.89 12.83
CA ILE A 153 -9.06 1.21 11.74
C ILE A 153 -10.07 0.50 10.84
N ALA A 154 -9.98 0.69 9.54
CA ALA A 154 -10.83 0.00 8.59
C ALA A 154 -10.08 -0.43 7.33
N PHE A 155 -10.53 -1.52 6.72
CA PHE A 155 -10.06 -1.98 5.43
C PHE A 155 -11.09 -1.68 4.34
N ILE A 156 -10.67 -1.11 3.22
CA ILE A 156 -11.56 -0.89 2.06
C ILE A 156 -12.16 -2.21 1.56
N HIS A 157 -11.48 -3.33 1.83
CA HIS A 157 -11.89 -4.67 1.43
C HIS A 157 -13.17 -5.14 2.14
N ASP A 158 -13.50 -4.56 3.30
CA ASP A 158 -14.73 -4.88 4.05
C ASP A 158 -15.96 -4.16 3.45
N ALA A 159 -15.73 -3.17 2.59
CA ALA A 159 -16.77 -2.40 1.92
C ALA A 159 -17.01 -2.91 0.48
N ASN A 160 -17.65 -4.07 0.34
CA ASN A 160 -17.82 -4.77 -0.93
C ASN A 160 -18.92 -4.20 -1.85
N THR A 161 -19.69 -3.21 -1.40
CA THR A 161 -20.74 -2.55 -2.18
C THR A 161 -20.52 -1.04 -2.22
N GLU A 162 -21.03 -0.37 -3.24
CA GLU A 162 -20.95 1.08 -3.36
C GLU A 162 -21.60 1.82 -2.18
N VAL A 163 -22.66 1.25 -1.60
CA VAL A 163 -23.31 1.80 -0.41
C VAL A 163 -22.35 1.73 0.78
N ARG A 164 -21.78 0.56 1.05
CA ARG A 164 -20.81 0.38 2.14
C ARG A 164 -19.55 1.23 1.97
N LYS A 165 -19.06 1.40 0.73
CA LYS A 165 -17.95 2.31 0.46
C LYS A 165 -18.30 3.75 0.79
N LYS A 166 -19.48 4.25 0.38
CA LYS A 166 -19.94 5.60 0.72
C LYS A 166 -20.07 5.81 2.23
N GLU A 167 -20.59 4.82 2.94
CA GLU A 167 -20.67 4.84 4.41
C GLU A 167 -19.27 4.89 5.05
N LEU A 168 -18.34 4.04 4.59
CA LEU A 168 -16.96 4.00 5.06
C LEU A 168 -16.26 5.35 4.82
N PHE A 169 -16.35 5.90 3.61
CA PHE A 169 -15.77 7.20 3.30
C PHE A 169 -16.40 8.34 4.12
N SER A 170 -17.70 8.26 4.40
CA SER A 170 -18.35 9.19 5.33
C SER A 170 -17.77 9.10 6.74
N LYS A 171 -17.47 7.88 7.24
CA LYS A 171 -16.81 7.69 8.54
C LYS A 171 -15.40 8.27 8.55
N VAL A 172 -14.64 8.11 7.45
CA VAL A 172 -13.30 8.69 7.32
C VAL A 172 -13.37 10.22 7.32
N ARG A 173 -14.20 10.83 6.48
CA ARG A 173 -14.36 12.30 6.40
C ARG A 173 -14.71 12.98 7.72
N ARG A 174 -15.42 12.31 8.62
CA ARG A 174 -15.75 12.85 9.96
C ARG A 174 -14.81 12.37 11.07
N GLY A 175 -13.73 11.67 10.73
CA GLY A 175 -12.73 11.19 11.69
C GLY A 175 -13.21 10.04 12.60
N ALA A 176 -14.31 9.35 12.27
CA ALA A 176 -14.75 8.16 13.00
C ALA A 176 -13.85 6.94 12.68
N VAL A 177 -13.41 6.82 11.43
CA VAL A 177 -12.32 5.94 11.00
C VAL A 177 -11.14 6.86 10.71
N ARG A 178 -10.03 6.64 11.41
CA ARG A 178 -8.85 7.48 11.30
C ARG A 178 -7.72 6.85 10.50
N ILE A 179 -7.75 5.54 10.33
CA ILE A 179 -6.76 4.79 9.54
C ILE A 179 -7.55 3.93 8.55
N LEU A 180 -7.48 4.29 7.26
CA LEU A 180 -8.08 3.52 6.18
C LEU A 180 -6.98 2.81 5.39
N MET A 181 -7.02 1.48 5.37
CA MET A 181 -6.07 0.66 4.63
C MET A 181 -6.72 0.07 3.37
N GLY A 182 -5.97 0.06 2.28
CA GLY A 182 -6.45 -0.53 1.04
C GLY A 182 -5.38 -0.64 -0.04
N SER A 183 -5.75 -1.25 -1.15
CA SER A 183 -4.89 -1.29 -2.34
C SER A 183 -5.07 -0.03 -3.18
N THR A 184 -4.04 0.31 -3.94
CA THR A 184 -4.09 1.40 -4.93
C THR A 184 -5.26 1.22 -5.89
N PHE A 185 -5.53 -0.02 -6.32
CA PHE A 185 -6.68 -0.31 -7.20
C PHE A 185 -8.03 0.04 -6.57
N LYS A 186 -8.22 -0.21 -5.28
CA LYS A 186 -9.51 0.03 -4.60
C LYS A 186 -9.67 1.46 -4.06
N MET A 187 -8.57 2.14 -3.74
CA MET A 187 -8.57 3.48 -3.14
C MET A 187 -8.02 4.58 -4.05
N GLY A 188 -7.25 4.25 -5.10
CA GLY A 188 -6.56 5.23 -5.94
C GLY A 188 -7.48 6.07 -6.83
N ALA A 189 -8.69 5.60 -7.14
CA ALA A 189 -9.65 6.34 -7.95
C ALA A 189 -10.99 6.48 -7.25
N GLY A 190 -11.55 7.70 -7.26
CA GLY A 190 -12.88 7.99 -6.72
C GLY A 190 -12.97 8.01 -5.18
N THR A 191 -11.86 7.91 -4.47
CA THR A 191 -11.82 8.01 -3.01
C THR A 191 -11.72 9.47 -2.60
N ASN A 192 -12.87 10.08 -2.30
CA ASN A 192 -12.92 11.45 -1.78
C ASN A 192 -13.05 11.44 -0.25
N VAL A 193 -11.90 11.46 0.45
CA VAL A 193 -11.79 11.42 1.92
C VAL A 193 -10.79 12.46 2.45
N GLN A 194 -10.55 13.53 1.69
CA GLN A 194 -9.43 14.45 1.88
C GLN A 194 -9.60 15.44 3.03
N ASP A 195 -10.82 15.60 3.58
CA ASP A 195 -11.15 16.68 4.51
C ASP A 195 -10.29 16.70 5.78
N LEU A 196 -9.88 15.54 6.27
CA LEU A 196 -9.10 15.39 7.51
C LEU A 196 -7.76 14.67 7.30
N ILE A 197 -7.32 14.46 6.06
CA ILE A 197 -6.07 13.71 5.80
C ILE A 197 -4.86 14.51 6.31
N ILE A 198 -4.04 13.83 7.13
CA ILE A 198 -2.74 14.32 7.58
C ILE A 198 -1.59 13.59 6.90
N ALA A 199 -1.75 12.32 6.56
CA ALA A 199 -0.72 11.51 5.95
C ALA A 199 -1.28 10.43 5.01
N SER A 200 -0.45 10.05 4.03
CA SER A 200 -0.64 8.90 3.17
C SER A 200 0.64 8.07 3.17
N HIS A 201 0.52 6.78 3.40
CA HIS A 201 1.64 5.82 3.48
C HIS A 201 1.53 4.83 2.32
N ASP A 202 2.64 4.62 1.58
CA ASP A 202 2.74 3.73 0.41
C ASP A 202 4.00 2.83 0.50
#